data_295f1b658623113786d226056bde3467
#
_entry.id   295f1b658623113786d226056bde3467
#
_cell.length_a   1.000
_cell.length_b   1.000
_cell.length_c   1.000
_cell.angle_alpha   90.00
_cell.angle_beta   90.00
_cell.angle_gamma   90.00
#
_symmetry.space_group_name_H-M   'P 1'
#
loop_
_entity.id
_entity.type
_entity.pdbx_description
1 polymer ?
#
loop_
_entity_poly.entity_id
_entity_poly.type
_entity_poly.pdbx_seq_one_letter_code
_entity_poly.pdbx_strand_id
1 'polypeptide(L)'
;MSRKVVIEINFNNYGLDPQRLTREWLERRMSIFRTFTLHCLKAQTNQDFLTVVKLSKESGEVMQEILAEQEPLPANIRFGTHIESVRAILAFAEGAEHIYIARLDSDDLYHRTFVQQLYDVQPQPQTIALINQNGYLWDSVNNEMAPAFHRSPQFYVYLYKTAEYASGYRVKLPGRGTHGNVIDLPHELLTPRNYVNIVHSSNTSVKKVPPKDRLSREEMAQVLREFMI
;
A
#
# COMPACT_ATOMS: atom_id res chain seq x y z
N MET A 1 21.39 -8.54 -7.91
CA MET A 1 20.26 -9.42 -7.57
C MET A 1 19.03 -8.93 -8.31
N SER A 2 18.39 -9.80 -9.10
CA SER A 2 17.14 -9.47 -9.79
C SER A 2 15.99 -9.47 -8.79
N ARG A 3 15.12 -8.47 -8.87
CA ARG A 3 13.96 -8.35 -7.98
C ARG A 3 12.73 -7.87 -8.71
N LYS A 4 11.56 -8.17 -8.19
CA LYS A 4 10.28 -7.60 -8.60
C LYS A 4 9.60 -6.94 -7.41
N VAL A 5 8.98 -5.79 -7.66
CA VAL A 5 8.26 -5.02 -6.65
C VAL A 5 6.77 -5.27 -6.78
N VAL A 6 6.14 -5.61 -5.67
CA VAL A 6 4.68 -5.80 -5.58
C VAL A 6 4.13 -4.85 -4.53
N ILE A 7 3.04 -4.18 -4.84
CA ILE A 7 2.26 -3.41 -3.87
C ILE A 7 1.01 -4.22 -3.53
N GLU A 8 0.89 -4.62 -2.27
CA GLU A 8 -0.24 -5.39 -1.77
C GLU A 8 -1.21 -4.49 -1.02
N ILE A 9 -2.46 -4.48 -1.46
CA ILE A 9 -3.54 -3.68 -0.89
C ILE A 9 -4.62 -4.62 -0.37
N ASN A 10 -4.97 -4.48 0.91
CA ASN A 10 -6.16 -5.13 1.44
C ASN A 10 -7.37 -4.23 1.19
N PHE A 11 -8.33 -4.72 0.44
CA PHE A 11 -9.52 -3.94 0.08
C PHE A 11 -10.70 -4.27 1.01
N ASN A 12 -11.25 -5.49 0.90
CA ASN A 12 -12.30 -5.99 1.76
C ASN A 12 -12.11 -7.47 2.16
N ASN A 13 -10.91 -8.00 1.97
CA ASN A 13 -10.58 -9.40 2.22
C ASN A 13 -10.58 -9.76 3.72
N TYR A 14 -10.53 -8.78 4.60
CA TYR A 14 -10.73 -8.94 6.04
C TYR A 14 -11.38 -7.68 6.65
N GLY A 15 -11.81 -7.77 7.89
CA GLY A 15 -12.43 -6.69 8.64
C GLY A 15 -13.67 -7.16 9.39
N LEU A 16 -14.03 -6.42 10.44
CA LEU A 16 -15.17 -6.74 11.30
C LEU A 16 -16.48 -6.13 10.81
N ASP A 17 -16.42 -5.18 9.87
CA ASP A 17 -17.59 -4.53 9.30
C ASP A 17 -18.30 -5.48 8.33
N PRO A 18 -19.51 -5.98 8.64
CA PRO A 18 -20.26 -6.86 7.74
C PRO A 18 -20.67 -6.15 6.45
N GLN A 19 -20.82 -4.83 6.45
CA GLN A 19 -21.17 -4.04 5.28
C GLN A 19 -20.08 -4.09 4.19
N ARG A 20 -18.83 -4.45 4.54
CA ARG A 20 -17.72 -4.54 3.59
C ARG A 20 -17.98 -5.47 2.39
N LEU A 21 -19.01 -6.31 2.44
CA LEU A 21 -19.43 -7.20 1.36
C LEU A 21 -20.57 -6.63 0.51
N THR A 22 -21.18 -5.52 0.92
CA THR A 22 -22.29 -4.91 0.18
C THR A 22 -21.79 -4.10 -1.02
N ARG A 23 -22.61 -4.02 -2.08
CA ARG A 23 -22.31 -3.22 -3.27
C ARG A 23 -22.04 -1.76 -2.93
N GLU A 24 -22.87 -1.15 -2.10
CA GLU A 24 -22.71 0.25 -1.67
C GLU A 24 -21.37 0.53 -1.00
N TRP A 25 -20.93 -0.37 -0.13
CA TRP A 25 -19.63 -0.24 0.53
C TRP A 25 -18.47 -0.37 -0.47
N LEU A 26 -18.58 -1.35 -1.38
CA LEU A 26 -17.56 -1.60 -2.41
C LEU A 26 -17.44 -0.43 -3.39
N GLU A 27 -18.55 0.13 -3.86
CA GLU A 27 -18.56 1.31 -4.73
C GLU A 27 -17.95 2.54 -4.05
N ARG A 28 -18.34 2.81 -2.80
CA ARG A 28 -17.75 3.89 -2.02
C ARG A 28 -16.25 3.69 -1.81
N ARG A 29 -15.80 2.48 -1.46
CA ARG A 29 -14.38 2.17 -1.29
C ARG A 29 -13.61 2.26 -2.61
N MET A 30 -14.21 1.85 -3.71
CA MET A 30 -13.64 2.02 -5.04
C MET A 30 -13.49 3.50 -5.42
N SER A 31 -14.47 4.34 -5.10
CA SER A 31 -14.36 5.78 -5.31
C SER A 31 -13.18 6.37 -4.54
N ILE A 32 -13.00 6.00 -3.28
CA ILE A 32 -11.86 6.41 -2.45
C ILE A 32 -10.53 5.93 -3.06
N PHE A 33 -10.45 4.66 -3.43
CA PHE A 33 -9.27 4.08 -4.07
C PHE A 33 -8.89 4.83 -5.36
N ARG A 34 -9.88 5.13 -6.20
CA ARG A 34 -9.66 5.88 -7.45
C ARG A 34 -9.26 7.32 -7.21
N THR A 35 -9.84 7.97 -6.20
CA THR A 35 -9.53 9.37 -5.86
C THR A 35 -8.11 9.54 -5.33
N PHE A 36 -7.61 8.59 -4.55
CA PHE A 36 -6.34 8.71 -3.85
C PHE A 36 -5.30 7.70 -4.36
N THR A 37 -5.43 6.46 -3.98
CA THR A 37 -4.39 5.43 -4.17
C THR A 37 -4.08 5.16 -5.64
N LEU A 38 -5.08 5.11 -6.50
CA LEU A 38 -4.87 4.90 -7.94
C LEU A 38 -4.03 6.02 -8.56
N HIS A 39 -4.21 7.27 -8.13
CA HIS A 39 -3.40 8.39 -8.60
C HIS A 39 -1.93 8.20 -8.25
N CYS A 40 -1.61 7.84 -7.00
CA CYS A 40 -0.22 7.63 -6.61
C CYS A 40 0.43 6.41 -7.31
N LEU A 41 -0.35 5.37 -7.62
CA LEU A 41 0.15 4.21 -8.38
C LEU A 41 0.46 4.59 -9.83
N LYS A 42 -0.39 5.39 -10.45
CA LYS A 42 -0.15 5.94 -11.81
C LYS A 42 1.03 6.91 -11.85
N ALA A 43 1.26 7.65 -10.76
CA ALA A 43 2.33 8.63 -10.63
C ALA A 43 3.72 8.01 -10.41
N GLN A 44 3.84 6.71 -10.14
CA GLN A 44 5.15 6.08 -9.91
C GLN A 44 6.07 6.29 -11.11
N THR A 45 7.28 6.80 -10.87
CA THR A 45 8.29 7.05 -11.91
C THR A 45 8.82 5.77 -12.54
N ASN A 46 8.78 4.66 -11.80
CA ASN A 46 9.08 3.33 -12.30
C ASN A 46 7.78 2.51 -12.29
N GLN A 47 7.33 2.09 -13.48
CA GLN A 47 6.09 1.31 -13.66
C GLN A 47 6.32 -0.21 -13.71
N ASP A 48 7.55 -0.70 -13.49
CA ASP A 48 7.83 -2.14 -13.38
C ASP A 48 7.45 -2.65 -11.97
N PHE A 49 6.17 -2.66 -11.68
CA PHE A 49 5.61 -3.23 -10.45
C PHE A 49 4.23 -3.83 -10.72
N LEU A 50 3.81 -4.71 -9.83
CA LEU A 50 2.46 -5.26 -9.80
C LEU A 50 1.74 -4.77 -8.55
N THR A 51 0.53 -4.26 -8.69
CA THR A 51 -0.39 -4.05 -7.55
C THR A 51 -1.42 -5.16 -7.51
N VAL A 52 -1.52 -5.85 -6.37
CA VAL A 52 -2.60 -6.80 -6.08
C VAL A 52 -3.54 -6.23 -5.02
N VAL A 53 -4.79 -6.04 -5.39
CA VAL A 53 -5.86 -5.52 -4.53
C VAL A 53 -6.72 -6.69 -4.08
N LYS A 54 -6.56 -7.09 -2.81
CA LYS A 54 -7.13 -8.33 -2.29
C LYS A 54 -8.60 -8.17 -1.90
N LEU A 55 -9.41 -9.05 -2.47
CA LEU A 55 -10.84 -9.13 -2.25
C LEU A 55 -11.22 -10.31 -1.35
N SER A 56 -12.35 -10.16 -0.64
CA SER A 56 -13.09 -11.31 -0.12
C SER A 56 -13.67 -12.13 -1.28
N LYS A 57 -13.64 -13.45 -1.13
CA LYS A 57 -14.18 -14.35 -2.14
C LYS A 57 -15.67 -14.07 -2.41
N GLU A 58 -16.40 -13.74 -1.35
CA GLU A 58 -17.83 -13.49 -1.37
C GLU A 58 -18.23 -12.25 -2.17
N SER A 59 -17.31 -11.32 -2.39
CA SER A 59 -17.55 -10.07 -3.14
C SER A 59 -17.04 -10.11 -4.59
N GLY A 60 -16.52 -11.25 -5.04
CA GLY A 60 -15.86 -11.36 -6.34
C GLY A 60 -16.73 -10.96 -7.52
N GLU A 61 -17.97 -11.49 -7.60
CA GLU A 61 -18.90 -11.20 -8.67
C GLU A 61 -19.32 -9.73 -8.69
N VAL A 62 -19.76 -9.21 -7.54
CA VAL A 62 -20.15 -7.79 -7.41
C VAL A 62 -18.99 -6.86 -7.77
N MET A 63 -17.77 -7.22 -7.40
CA MET A 63 -16.59 -6.41 -7.73
C MET A 63 -16.26 -6.42 -9.22
N GLN A 64 -16.47 -7.55 -9.91
CA GLN A 64 -16.32 -7.64 -11.37
C GLN A 64 -17.33 -6.73 -12.10
N GLU A 65 -18.58 -6.70 -11.65
CA GLU A 65 -19.60 -5.79 -12.18
C GLU A 65 -19.18 -4.32 -12.00
N ILE A 66 -18.78 -3.92 -10.77
CA ILE A 66 -18.31 -2.56 -10.46
C ILE A 66 -17.12 -2.17 -11.35
N LEU A 67 -16.17 -3.07 -11.56
CA LEU A 67 -15.01 -2.81 -12.41
C LEU A 67 -15.39 -2.67 -13.89
N ALA A 68 -16.38 -3.43 -14.38
CA ALA A 68 -16.86 -3.36 -15.74
C ALA A 68 -17.63 -2.06 -16.04
N GLU A 69 -18.27 -1.47 -15.04
CA GLU A 69 -19.00 -0.20 -15.13
C GLU A 69 -18.10 1.04 -15.12
N GLN A 70 -16.81 0.88 -14.86
CA GLN A 70 -15.86 1.99 -14.67
C GLN A 70 -14.74 1.96 -15.71
N GLU A 71 -13.97 3.06 -15.76
CA GLU A 71 -12.78 3.12 -16.61
C GLU A 71 -11.80 1.97 -16.28
N PRO A 72 -11.20 1.36 -17.31
CA PRO A 72 -10.22 0.29 -17.11
C PRO A 72 -9.06 0.72 -16.23
N LEU A 73 -8.60 -0.18 -15.38
CA LEU A 73 -7.42 0.03 -14.58
C LEU A 73 -6.14 -0.21 -15.41
N PRO A 74 -5.00 0.40 -15.03
CA PRO A 74 -3.71 0.06 -15.59
C PRO A 74 -3.42 -1.45 -15.51
N ALA A 75 -2.73 -2.00 -16.52
CA ALA A 75 -2.47 -3.44 -16.65
C ALA A 75 -1.68 -4.04 -15.47
N ASN A 76 -0.92 -3.22 -14.75
CA ASN A 76 -0.16 -3.61 -13.57
C ASN A 76 -0.97 -3.53 -12.26
N ILE A 77 -2.29 -3.27 -12.31
CA ILE A 77 -3.18 -3.25 -11.14
C ILE A 77 -4.25 -4.32 -11.30
N ARG A 78 -4.31 -5.26 -10.37
CA ARG A 78 -5.22 -6.41 -10.43
C ARG A 78 -6.00 -6.58 -9.14
N PHE A 79 -7.32 -6.67 -9.27
CA PHE A 79 -8.20 -7.09 -8.18
C PHE A 79 -8.38 -8.61 -8.21
N GLY A 80 -8.37 -9.23 -7.04
CA GLY A 80 -8.57 -10.66 -6.93
C GLY A 80 -8.56 -11.18 -5.50
N THR A 81 -8.95 -12.42 -5.33
CA THR A 81 -8.86 -13.15 -4.06
C THR A 81 -7.40 -13.36 -3.65
N HIS A 82 -7.18 -13.84 -2.43
CA HIS A 82 -5.83 -14.17 -1.97
C HIS A 82 -5.10 -15.17 -2.91
N ILE A 83 -5.81 -16.20 -3.37
CA ILE A 83 -5.23 -17.23 -4.25
C ILE A 83 -4.84 -16.63 -5.62
N GLU A 84 -5.72 -15.83 -6.20
CA GLU A 84 -5.46 -15.16 -7.48
C GLU A 84 -4.31 -14.16 -7.35
N SER A 85 -4.23 -13.42 -6.23
CA SER A 85 -3.14 -12.51 -5.94
C SER A 85 -1.79 -13.24 -5.86
N VAL A 86 -1.72 -14.37 -5.15
CA VAL A 86 -0.49 -15.17 -5.08
C VAL A 86 -0.07 -15.69 -6.45
N ARG A 87 -1.01 -16.18 -7.27
CA ARG A 87 -0.72 -16.62 -8.65
C ARG A 87 -0.19 -15.47 -9.51
N ALA A 88 -0.81 -14.29 -9.43
CA ALA A 88 -0.37 -13.11 -10.17
C ALA A 88 1.03 -12.66 -9.76
N ILE A 89 1.33 -12.67 -8.45
CA ILE A 89 2.67 -12.33 -7.92
C ILE A 89 3.73 -13.31 -8.46
N LEU A 90 3.47 -14.61 -8.40
CA LEU A 90 4.42 -15.63 -8.87
C LEU A 90 4.66 -15.53 -10.39
N ALA A 91 3.61 -15.31 -11.17
CA ALA A 91 3.75 -15.11 -12.61
C ALA A 91 4.53 -13.82 -12.93
N PHE A 92 4.29 -12.72 -12.20
CA PHE A 92 5.02 -11.47 -12.38
C PHE A 92 6.51 -11.58 -11.97
N ALA A 93 6.79 -12.40 -10.96
CA ALA A 93 8.13 -12.58 -10.42
C ALA A 93 8.92 -13.72 -11.09
N GLU A 94 8.41 -14.29 -12.20
CA GLU A 94 9.10 -15.35 -12.92
C GLU A 94 10.50 -14.89 -13.34
N GLY A 95 11.53 -15.71 -13.03
CA GLY A 95 12.93 -15.41 -13.28
C GLY A 95 13.60 -14.41 -12.33
N ALA A 96 12.87 -13.79 -11.42
CA ALA A 96 13.45 -12.92 -10.39
C ALA A 96 13.92 -13.73 -9.17
N GLU A 97 15.05 -13.33 -8.58
CA GLU A 97 15.57 -13.94 -7.34
C GLU A 97 14.77 -13.52 -6.09
N HIS A 98 14.28 -12.28 -6.10
CA HIS A 98 13.59 -11.68 -4.95
C HIS A 98 12.25 -11.04 -5.33
N ILE A 99 11.34 -11.07 -4.36
CA ILE A 99 10.06 -10.36 -4.40
C ILE A 99 10.02 -9.40 -3.20
N TYR A 100 9.82 -8.12 -3.47
CA TYR A 100 9.62 -7.09 -2.46
C TYR A 100 8.14 -6.76 -2.40
N ILE A 101 7.49 -7.07 -1.28
CA ILE A 101 6.04 -6.87 -1.10
C ILE A 101 5.81 -5.68 -0.18
N ALA A 102 5.46 -4.55 -0.76
CA ALA A 102 5.09 -3.33 -0.06
C ALA A 102 3.61 -3.37 0.32
N ARG A 103 3.30 -3.08 1.58
CA ARG A 103 1.93 -2.91 2.04
C ARG A 103 1.46 -1.48 1.84
N LEU A 104 0.27 -1.31 1.28
CA LEU A 104 -0.43 -0.03 1.17
C LEU A 104 -1.90 -0.23 1.53
N ASP A 105 -2.51 0.72 2.23
CA ASP A 105 -3.96 0.73 2.43
C ASP A 105 -4.65 1.40 1.23
N SER A 106 -5.90 1.05 0.95
CA SER A 106 -6.62 1.44 -0.28
C SER A 106 -7.08 2.90 -0.30
N ASP A 107 -6.64 3.70 0.64
CA ASP A 107 -6.90 5.13 0.81
C ASP A 107 -5.63 5.95 1.05
N ASP A 108 -4.46 5.31 1.10
CA ASP A 108 -3.17 5.93 1.37
C ASP A 108 -2.31 6.09 0.10
N LEU A 109 -1.22 6.85 0.20
CA LEU A 109 -0.32 7.14 -0.91
C LEU A 109 1.11 6.76 -0.60
N TYR A 110 1.83 6.28 -1.64
CA TYR A 110 3.29 6.26 -1.68
C TYR A 110 3.84 7.39 -2.55
N HIS A 111 5.02 7.90 -2.19
CA HIS A 111 5.77 8.87 -2.98
C HIS A 111 6.04 8.35 -4.40
N ARG A 112 5.98 9.20 -5.40
CA ARG A 112 6.11 8.82 -6.82
C ARG A 112 7.42 8.11 -7.19
N THR A 113 8.47 8.24 -6.38
CA THR A 113 9.74 7.51 -6.58
C THR A 113 9.84 6.24 -5.75
N PHE A 114 8.81 5.87 -4.99
CA PHE A 114 8.89 4.77 -4.03
C PHE A 114 9.26 3.44 -4.67
N VAL A 115 8.65 3.09 -5.80
CA VAL A 115 9.00 1.87 -6.54
C VAL A 115 10.45 1.91 -7.00
N GLN A 116 10.93 3.04 -7.53
CA GLN A 116 12.33 3.19 -7.92
C GLN A 116 13.28 3.03 -6.73
N GLN A 117 12.97 3.61 -5.58
CA GLN A 117 13.75 3.42 -4.36
C GLN A 117 13.91 1.95 -3.97
N LEU A 118 12.83 1.15 -4.16
CA LEU A 118 12.89 -0.30 -3.89
C LEU A 118 13.76 -1.06 -4.90
N TYR A 119 13.93 -0.55 -6.12
CA TYR A 119 14.87 -1.10 -7.08
C TYR A 119 16.33 -0.70 -6.76
N ASP A 120 16.53 0.50 -6.22
CA ASP A 120 17.86 1.05 -5.95
C ASP A 120 18.45 0.57 -4.62
N VAL A 121 17.60 0.31 -3.61
CA VAL A 121 18.07 -0.11 -2.28
C VAL A 121 18.86 -1.42 -2.34
N GLN A 122 19.92 -1.50 -1.54
CA GLN A 122 20.76 -2.70 -1.38
C GLN A 122 20.72 -3.15 0.08
N PRO A 123 19.68 -3.91 0.49
CA PRO A 123 19.56 -4.35 1.88
C PRO A 123 20.64 -5.35 2.25
N GLN A 124 20.96 -5.38 3.54
CA GLN A 124 21.85 -6.41 4.09
C GLN A 124 21.21 -7.81 3.93
N PRO A 125 22.01 -8.88 3.81
CA PRO A 125 21.48 -10.23 3.56
C PRO A 125 20.49 -10.74 4.60
N GLN A 126 20.57 -10.25 5.84
CA GLN A 126 19.68 -10.65 6.94
C GLN A 126 18.39 -9.80 7.01
N THR A 127 18.26 -8.74 6.22
CA THR A 127 17.11 -7.83 6.27
C THR A 127 15.85 -8.54 5.77
N ILE A 128 14.81 -8.54 6.60
CA ILE A 128 13.50 -9.14 6.30
C ILE A 128 12.49 -8.07 5.91
N ALA A 129 12.64 -6.86 6.45
CA ALA A 129 11.71 -5.77 6.19
C ALA A 129 12.40 -4.43 5.96
N LEU A 130 11.80 -3.59 5.10
CA LEU A 130 12.11 -2.17 5.00
C LEU A 130 10.94 -1.38 5.59
N ILE A 131 11.22 -0.37 6.42
CA ILE A 131 10.18 0.38 7.15
C ILE A 131 10.26 1.85 6.77
N ASN A 132 9.12 2.44 6.41
CA ASN A 132 8.97 3.87 6.17
C ASN A 132 8.45 4.56 7.42
N GLN A 133 9.33 5.05 8.30
CA GLN A 133 8.91 5.71 9.54
C GLN A 133 8.39 7.13 9.33
N ASN A 134 8.88 7.80 8.28
CA ASN A 134 8.57 9.19 7.97
C ASN A 134 7.53 9.29 6.85
N GLY A 135 6.57 10.17 7.01
CA GLY A 135 5.54 10.46 6.02
C GLY A 135 4.77 11.72 6.37
N TYR A 136 3.53 11.76 5.93
CA TYR A 136 2.58 12.82 6.24
C TYR A 136 1.25 12.23 6.70
N LEU A 137 0.53 12.98 7.52
CA LEU A 137 -0.88 12.78 7.84
C LEU A 137 -1.68 13.89 7.15
N TRP A 138 -2.65 13.50 6.32
CA TRP A 138 -3.50 14.42 5.59
C TRP A 138 -4.97 14.19 5.95
N ASP A 139 -5.58 15.19 6.55
CA ASP A 139 -7.04 15.27 6.71
C ASP A 139 -7.63 15.89 5.44
N SER A 140 -8.16 15.04 4.57
CA SER A 140 -8.74 15.46 3.29
C SER A 140 -10.11 16.15 3.45
N VAL A 141 -10.77 16.01 4.61
CA VAL A 141 -12.05 16.67 4.91
C VAL A 141 -11.82 18.13 5.28
N ASN A 142 -10.87 18.38 6.19
CA ASN A 142 -10.54 19.72 6.65
C ASN A 142 -9.45 20.39 5.81
N ASN A 143 -8.86 19.64 4.86
CA ASN A 143 -7.75 20.07 4.02
C ASN A 143 -6.53 20.53 4.83
N GLU A 144 -6.12 19.73 5.81
CA GLU A 144 -5.01 19.97 6.72
C GLU A 144 -3.98 18.85 6.59
N MET A 145 -2.68 19.19 6.58
CA MET A 145 -1.59 18.22 6.52
C MET A 145 -0.48 18.57 7.48
N ALA A 146 0.17 17.55 8.04
CA ALA A 146 1.39 17.71 8.82
C ALA A 146 2.37 16.56 8.54
N PRO A 147 3.70 16.79 8.75
CA PRO A 147 4.66 15.71 8.83
C PRO A 147 4.26 14.69 9.89
N ALA A 148 4.45 13.43 9.58
CA ALA A 148 4.15 12.32 10.49
C ALA A 148 5.39 11.43 10.68
N PHE A 149 5.56 10.95 11.89
CA PHE A 149 6.53 9.94 12.26
C PHE A 149 5.83 8.84 13.05
N HIS A 150 6.10 7.60 12.68
CA HIS A 150 5.65 6.44 13.46
C HIS A 150 6.76 5.39 13.49
N ARG A 151 7.07 4.85 14.68
CA ARG A 151 8.15 3.88 14.86
C ARG A 151 7.98 2.61 14.01
N SER A 152 6.77 2.10 13.90
CA SER A 152 6.42 0.92 13.09
C SER A 152 5.05 1.13 12.45
N PRO A 153 4.98 1.91 11.35
CA PRO A 153 3.72 2.20 10.67
C PRO A 153 3.29 1.02 9.80
N GLN A 154 2.08 1.11 9.23
CA GLN A 154 1.58 0.15 8.23
C GLN A 154 2.33 0.23 6.88
N PHE A 155 3.25 1.15 6.71
CA PHE A 155 4.02 1.37 5.48
C PHE A 155 5.37 0.66 5.53
N TYR A 156 5.38 -0.62 5.19
CA TYR A 156 6.57 -1.46 5.20
C TYR A 156 6.62 -2.36 3.97
N VAL A 157 7.78 -2.93 3.72
CA VAL A 157 8.05 -3.85 2.61
C VAL A 157 8.66 -5.13 3.17
N TYR A 158 8.08 -6.29 2.87
CA TYR A 158 8.73 -7.57 3.15
C TYR A 158 9.61 -7.99 1.98
N LEU A 159 10.78 -8.52 2.31
CA LEU A 159 11.76 -9.03 1.36
C LEU A 159 11.71 -10.57 1.36
N TYR A 160 11.35 -11.15 0.23
CA TYR A 160 11.30 -12.60 0.07
C TYR A 160 12.28 -13.05 -1.00
N LYS A 161 12.91 -14.22 -0.80
CA LYS A 161 13.39 -14.99 -1.94
C LYS A 161 12.19 -15.56 -2.70
N THR A 162 12.21 -15.47 -4.01
CA THR A 162 11.09 -15.93 -4.85
C THR A 162 10.76 -17.40 -4.59
N ALA A 163 11.77 -18.27 -4.44
CA ALA A 163 11.58 -19.68 -4.14
C ALA A 163 10.91 -19.92 -2.78
N GLU A 164 11.27 -19.16 -1.75
CA GLU A 164 10.65 -19.25 -0.43
C GLU A 164 9.19 -18.79 -0.47
N TYR A 165 8.91 -17.69 -1.18
CA TYR A 165 7.52 -17.22 -1.37
C TYR A 165 6.67 -18.24 -2.13
N ALA A 166 7.23 -18.86 -3.18
CA ALA A 166 6.57 -19.90 -3.99
C ALA A 166 6.27 -21.17 -3.18
N SER A 167 7.14 -21.55 -2.23
CA SER A 167 6.89 -22.68 -1.32
C SER A 167 5.84 -22.42 -0.24
N GLY A 168 5.28 -21.22 -0.19
CA GLY A 168 4.25 -20.82 0.78
C GLY A 168 4.81 -20.14 2.04
N TYR A 169 6.14 -19.92 2.13
CA TYR A 169 6.69 -19.16 3.25
C TYR A 169 6.13 -17.74 3.30
N ARG A 170 5.72 -17.32 4.48
CA ARG A 170 5.29 -15.96 4.79
C ARG A 170 5.93 -15.50 6.11
N VAL A 171 6.38 -14.27 6.14
CA VAL A 171 6.94 -13.65 7.35
C VAL A 171 5.90 -13.71 8.46
N LYS A 172 6.28 -14.27 9.60
CA LYS A 172 5.46 -14.29 10.81
C LYS A 172 5.91 -13.16 11.73
N LEU A 173 4.97 -12.32 12.09
CA LEU A 173 5.22 -11.24 13.03
C LEU A 173 5.28 -11.79 14.47
N PRO A 174 6.23 -11.31 15.28
CA PRO A 174 6.27 -11.63 16.71
C PRO A 174 5.10 -10.94 17.45
N GLY A 175 4.96 -11.29 18.73
CA GLY A 175 3.98 -10.66 19.62
C GLY A 175 2.54 -10.84 19.17
N ARG A 176 1.77 -9.74 19.05
CA ARG A 176 0.36 -9.75 18.65
C ARG A 176 0.16 -9.90 17.14
N GLY A 177 1.23 -9.98 16.36
CA GLY A 177 1.14 -10.14 14.91
C GLY A 177 0.61 -8.92 14.14
N THR A 178 0.69 -7.72 14.72
CA THR A 178 0.24 -6.47 14.08
C THR A 178 1.39 -5.76 13.37
N HIS A 179 1.10 -4.80 12.49
CA HIS A 179 2.13 -3.97 11.85
C HIS A 179 3.08 -3.29 12.85
N GLY A 180 2.61 -2.99 14.06
CA GLY A 180 3.45 -2.47 15.14
C GLY A 180 4.64 -3.38 15.53
N ASN A 181 4.58 -4.67 15.20
CA ASN A 181 5.65 -5.62 15.46
C ASN A 181 6.62 -5.83 14.29
N VAL A 182 6.47 -5.13 13.17
CA VAL A 182 7.44 -5.23 12.05
C VAL A 182 8.81 -4.73 12.45
N ILE A 183 8.87 -3.73 13.34
CA ILE A 183 10.12 -3.18 13.90
C ILE A 183 10.93 -4.22 14.71
N ASP A 184 10.30 -5.30 15.15
CA ASP A 184 10.96 -6.37 15.93
C ASP A 184 11.63 -7.43 15.03
N LEU A 185 11.46 -7.34 13.71
CA LEU A 185 12.16 -8.14 12.71
C LEU A 185 13.53 -7.53 12.37
N PRO A 186 14.48 -8.31 11.81
CA PRO A 186 15.63 -7.74 11.13
C PRO A 186 15.18 -6.78 10.02
N HIS A 187 15.46 -5.48 10.19
CA HIS A 187 14.92 -4.46 9.30
C HIS A 187 15.92 -3.35 9.01
N GLU A 188 15.66 -2.62 7.95
CA GLU A 188 16.31 -1.34 7.62
C GLU A 188 15.25 -0.26 7.42
N LEU A 189 15.66 1.00 7.57
CA LEU A 189 14.78 2.15 7.43
C LEU A 189 14.94 2.77 6.04
N LEU A 190 13.83 3.08 5.39
CA LEU A 190 13.79 3.97 4.25
C LEU A 190 13.66 5.41 4.78
N THR A 191 14.69 6.22 4.55
CA THR A 191 14.83 7.56 5.16
C THR A 191 13.92 8.65 4.57
N PRO A 192 13.55 8.64 3.26
CA PRO A 192 12.65 9.64 2.72
C PRO A 192 11.25 9.60 3.35
N ARG A 193 10.49 10.70 3.20
CA ARG A 193 9.06 10.72 3.55
C ARG A 193 8.28 10.07 2.44
N ASN A 194 8.01 8.78 2.58
CA ASN A 194 7.52 7.95 1.49
C ASN A 194 6.02 7.69 1.49
N TYR A 195 5.26 8.19 2.49
CA TYR A 195 3.82 7.95 2.53
C TYR A 195 3.02 9.18 2.92
N VAL A 196 1.78 9.22 2.46
CA VAL A 196 0.71 10.04 3.04
C VAL A 196 -0.35 9.11 3.58
N ASN A 197 -0.59 9.18 4.90
CA ASN A 197 -1.72 8.51 5.52
C ASN A 197 -2.91 9.48 5.50
N ILE A 198 -4.00 9.06 4.86
CA ILE A 198 -5.16 9.93 4.61
C ILE A 198 -6.25 9.69 5.66
N VAL A 199 -6.78 10.78 6.18
CA VAL A 199 -8.03 10.80 6.95
C VAL A 199 -9.13 11.34 6.06
N HIS A 200 -10.20 10.58 5.90
CA HIS A 200 -11.40 10.93 5.16
C HIS A 200 -12.67 10.56 5.94
N SER A 201 -13.84 10.98 5.48
CA SER A 201 -15.12 10.85 6.21
C SER A 201 -15.52 9.41 6.57
N SER A 202 -14.94 8.39 5.93
CA SER A 202 -15.26 6.97 6.14
C SER A 202 -14.16 6.20 6.88
N ASN A 203 -13.15 6.86 7.45
CA ASN A 203 -12.12 6.17 8.22
C ASN A 203 -12.67 5.58 9.53
N THR A 204 -12.21 4.39 9.88
CA THR A 204 -12.52 3.76 11.17
C THR A 204 -11.64 4.29 12.31
N SER A 205 -10.48 4.87 12.00
CA SER A 205 -9.54 5.43 13.00
C SER A 205 -9.64 6.95 13.07
N VAL A 206 -9.75 7.47 14.27
CA VAL A 206 -9.75 8.93 14.52
C VAL A 206 -8.32 9.39 14.67
N LYS A 207 -7.72 9.90 13.58
CA LYS A 207 -6.43 10.59 13.59
C LYS A 207 -6.69 12.08 13.40
N LYS A 208 -5.89 12.93 14.06
CA LYS A 208 -5.97 14.39 13.91
C LYS A 208 -4.64 14.97 13.53
N VAL A 209 -4.65 15.90 12.59
CA VAL A 209 -3.47 16.68 12.22
C VAL A 209 -3.08 17.60 13.39
N PRO A 210 -1.83 17.50 13.92
CA PRO A 210 -1.39 18.36 15.01
C PRO A 210 -1.37 19.83 14.59
N PRO A 211 -2.07 20.75 15.27
CA PRO A 211 -2.16 22.16 14.84
C PRO A 211 -0.82 22.86 14.70
N LYS A 212 0.13 22.55 15.61
CA LYS A 212 1.47 23.18 15.65
C LYS A 212 2.38 22.80 14.48
N ASP A 213 2.11 21.67 13.82
CA ASP A 213 2.95 21.10 12.77
C ASP A 213 2.29 21.20 11.39
N ARG A 214 1.16 21.93 11.27
CA ARG A 214 0.42 22.06 10.01
C ARG A 214 1.25 22.77 8.96
N LEU A 215 1.25 22.19 7.77
CA LEU A 215 1.79 22.81 6.58
C LEU A 215 0.89 23.94 6.08
N SER A 216 1.47 24.96 5.47
CA SER A 216 0.74 25.95 4.69
C SER A 216 0.07 25.28 3.48
N ARG A 217 -0.87 25.97 2.85
CA ARG A 217 -1.54 25.47 1.63
C ARG A 217 -0.55 25.24 0.49
N GLU A 218 0.44 26.11 0.36
CA GLU A 218 1.48 26.03 -0.66
C GLU A 218 2.38 24.79 -0.43
N GLU A 219 2.84 24.59 0.81
CA GLU A 219 3.64 23.43 1.18
C GLU A 219 2.86 22.13 0.98
N MET A 220 1.60 22.07 1.41
CA MET A 220 0.73 20.91 1.20
C MET A 220 0.55 20.60 -0.29
N ALA A 221 0.31 21.63 -1.12
CA ALA A 221 0.17 21.46 -2.57
C ALA A 221 1.48 20.96 -3.19
N GLN A 222 2.63 21.39 -2.68
CA GLN A 222 3.94 20.88 -3.11
C GLN A 222 4.10 19.40 -2.74
N VAL A 223 3.79 19.02 -1.51
CA VAL A 223 3.82 17.62 -1.07
C VAL A 223 2.92 16.76 -1.96
N LEU A 224 1.65 17.16 -2.19
CA LEU A 224 0.72 16.37 -2.99
C LEU A 224 1.20 16.15 -4.42
N ARG A 225 1.89 17.10 -5.05
CA ARG A 225 2.52 16.90 -6.37
C ARG A 225 3.59 15.80 -6.40
N GLU A 226 4.21 15.49 -5.27
CA GLU A 226 5.18 14.39 -5.18
C GLU A 226 4.54 13.01 -4.94
N PHE A 227 3.23 12.98 -4.66
CA PHE A 227 2.48 11.75 -4.39
C PHE A 227 1.39 11.45 -5.42
N MET A 228 0.84 12.46 -6.05
CA MET A 228 -0.25 12.32 -7.03
C MET A 228 0.03 13.19 -8.27
N ILE A 229 -0.49 12.75 -9.40
CA ILE A 229 -0.48 13.55 -10.65
C ILE A 229 -1.70 14.48 -10.65
#